data_65355b9a04155084c995c9d4384f97b6
#
_entry.id   65355b9a04155084c995c9d4384f97b6
#
_cell.length_a   1.000
_cell.length_b   1.000
_cell.length_c   1.000
_cell.angle_alpha   90.00
_cell.angle_beta   90.00
_cell.angle_gamma   90.00
#
_symmetry.space_group_name_H-M   'P 1'
#
loop_
_entity.id
_entity.type
_entity.pdbx_description
1 polymer ?
#
loop_
_entity_poly.entity_id
_entity_poly.type
_entity_poly.pdbx_seq_one_letter_code
_entity_poly.pdbx_strand_id
1 'polypeptide(L)'
;MNFLRSFTSSLLLAFSVSVAGHGIALADGDAQKGKVAFMRNGCWQCHDIAGEGSVATSNGKVIARTQLPLDAFISFVHTTNGAMPPFRPQVLSDADLTDIYAYLQSLPEPKAAKDIPLLNSAVRTQ
;
A
#
# COMPACT_ATOMS: atom_id res chain seq x y z
N MET A 1 44.23 64.05 -24.21
CA MET A 1 43.34 63.98 -23.06
C MET A 1 42.49 62.71 -23.26
N ASN A 2 42.91 61.60 -22.68
CA ASN A 2 42.30 60.27 -22.89
C ASN A 2 41.64 59.84 -21.57
N PHE A 3 40.31 59.77 -21.60
CA PHE A 3 39.54 59.24 -20.49
C PHE A 3 39.39 57.73 -20.65
N LEU A 4 40.16 56.93 -19.86
CA LEU A 4 39.93 55.51 -19.69
C LEU A 4 38.75 55.31 -18.77
N ARG A 5 37.66 54.78 -19.33
CA ARG A 5 36.53 54.26 -18.52
C ARG A 5 36.80 52.80 -18.18
N SER A 6 37.10 52.57 -16.90
CA SER A 6 37.22 51.26 -16.30
C SER A 6 35.82 50.67 -16.13
N PHE A 7 35.47 49.60 -16.84
CA PHE A 7 34.27 48.80 -16.62
C PHE A 7 34.62 47.69 -15.62
N THR A 8 34.23 47.86 -14.40
CA THR A 8 34.27 46.78 -13.40
C THR A 8 33.03 45.89 -13.57
N SER A 9 33.22 44.76 -14.26
CA SER A 9 32.21 43.71 -14.34
C SER A 9 32.13 42.96 -13.00
N SER A 10 31.08 43.25 -12.22
CA SER A 10 30.74 42.47 -11.04
C SER A 10 30.07 41.18 -11.49
N LEU A 11 30.81 40.07 -11.38
CA LEU A 11 30.31 38.73 -11.62
C LEU A 11 29.59 38.22 -10.36
N LEU A 12 28.25 38.35 -10.35
CA LEU A 12 27.40 37.76 -9.31
C LEU A 12 27.27 36.27 -9.57
N LEU A 13 28.04 35.45 -8.83
CA LEU A 13 27.83 34.02 -8.76
C LEU A 13 26.54 33.74 -7.94
N ALA A 14 25.47 33.43 -8.65
CA ALA A 14 24.25 32.90 -8.02
C ALA A 14 24.52 31.44 -7.60
N PHE A 15 24.72 31.22 -6.31
CA PHE A 15 24.85 29.88 -5.74
C PHE A 15 23.44 29.30 -5.58
N SER A 16 23.01 28.52 -6.56
CA SER A 16 21.73 27.77 -6.49
C SER A 16 21.92 26.58 -5.56
N VAL A 17 21.47 26.71 -4.32
CA VAL A 17 21.39 25.56 -3.39
C VAL A 17 20.20 24.71 -3.83
N SER A 18 20.47 23.63 -4.58
CA SER A 18 19.50 22.59 -4.83
C SER A 18 19.33 21.77 -3.56
N VAL A 19 18.28 22.07 -2.81
CA VAL A 19 17.80 21.18 -1.73
C VAL A 19 17.20 19.95 -2.41
N ALA A 20 18.03 18.93 -2.60
CA ALA A 20 17.56 17.59 -2.92
C ALA A 20 16.78 17.10 -1.71
N GLY A 21 15.45 17.24 -1.76
CA GLY A 21 14.56 16.62 -0.80
C GLY A 21 14.77 15.10 -0.87
N HIS A 22 15.53 14.55 0.08
CA HIS A 22 15.58 13.13 0.31
C HIS A 22 14.22 12.74 0.91
N GLY A 23 13.22 12.58 0.05
CA GLY A 23 12.04 11.83 0.40
C GLY A 23 12.54 10.44 0.81
N ILE A 24 12.26 10.04 2.06
CA ILE A 24 12.40 8.67 2.47
C ILE A 24 11.44 7.92 1.54
N ALA A 25 11.98 7.31 0.50
CA ALA A 25 11.24 6.32 -0.29
C ALA A 25 10.99 5.17 0.70
N LEU A 26 9.80 5.17 1.31
CA LEU A 26 9.24 3.92 1.81
C LEU A 26 9.34 2.98 0.61
N ALA A 27 9.99 1.85 0.76
CA ALA A 27 10.14 0.89 -0.31
C ALA A 27 8.72 0.54 -0.79
N ASP A 28 8.31 1.16 -1.89
CA ASP A 28 7.02 0.88 -2.50
C ASP A 28 7.10 -0.58 -2.95
N GLY A 29 6.35 -1.47 -2.28
CA GLY A 29 6.28 -2.86 -2.65
C GLY A 29 5.77 -3.01 -4.09
N ASP A 30 6.13 -4.12 -4.71
CA ASP A 30 5.69 -4.49 -6.05
C ASP A 30 4.33 -5.18 -5.99
N ALA A 31 3.26 -4.51 -6.41
CA ALA A 31 1.90 -5.05 -6.39
C ALA A 31 1.74 -6.35 -7.21
N GLN A 32 2.51 -6.54 -8.28
CA GLN A 32 2.44 -7.78 -9.07
C GLN A 32 3.08 -8.95 -8.33
N LYS A 33 4.23 -8.73 -7.73
CA LYS A 33 4.86 -9.74 -6.85
C LYS A 33 3.99 -10.01 -5.64
N GLY A 34 3.39 -8.97 -5.08
CA GLY A 34 2.45 -9.06 -3.96
C GLY A 34 1.25 -9.93 -4.29
N LYS A 35 0.66 -9.78 -5.47
CA LYS A 35 -0.41 -10.65 -5.94
C LYS A 35 0.04 -12.12 -6.00
N VAL A 36 1.22 -12.38 -6.54
CA VAL A 36 1.77 -13.73 -6.61
C VAL A 36 2.01 -14.30 -5.21
N ALA A 37 2.59 -13.53 -4.30
CA ALA A 37 2.83 -13.94 -2.93
C ALA A 37 1.51 -14.19 -2.17
N PHE A 38 0.51 -13.33 -2.32
CA PHE A 38 -0.84 -13.46 -1.77
C PHE A 38 -1.51 -14.77 -2.19
N MET A 39 -1.44 -15.08 -3.48
CA MET A 39 -2.00 -16.31 -4.04
C MET A 39 -1.23 -17.54 -3.56
N ARG A 40 0.11 -17.52 -3.63
CA ARG A 40 0.99 -18.63 -3.25
C ARG A 40 0.84 -19.03 -1.79
N ASN A 41 0.67 -18.06 -0.89
CA ASN A 41 0.56 -18.31 0.54
C ASN A 41 -0.89 -18.56 1.00
N GLY A 42 -1.85 -18.65 0.08
CA GLY A 42 -3.23 -19.04 0.39
C GLY A 42 -4.08 -17.96 1.08
N CYS A 43 -3.63 -16.72 1.11
CA CYS A 43 -4.36 -15.59 1.74
C CYS A 43 -5.77 -15.44 1.14
N TRP A 44 -5.88 -15.67 -0.17
CA TRP A 44 -7.13 -15.57 -0.93
C TRP A 44 -8.22 -16.54 -0.45
N GLN A 45 -7.86 -17.65 0.17
CA GLN A 45 -8.85 -18.68 0.61
C GLN A 45 -9.80 -18.10 1.68
N CYS A 46 -9.32 -17.20 2.51
CA CYS A 46 -10.12 -16.54 3.53
C CYS A 46 -10.49 -15.10 3.15
N HIS A 47 -9.62 -14.42 2.39
CA HIS A 47 -9.78 -12.99 2.12
C HIS A 47 -10.32 -12.68 0.73
N ASP A 48 -10.57 -13.71 -0.11
CA ASP A 48 -10.89 -13.54 -1.52
C ASP A 48 -9.72 -12.96 -2.34
N ILE A 49 -9.75 -13.16 -3.67
CA ILE A 49 -8.70 -12.67 -4.58
C ILE A 49 -8.66 -11.14 -4.59
N ALA A 50 -9.82 -10.50 -4.52
CA ALA A 50 -9.95 -9.06 -4.46
C ALA A 50 -9.81 -8.47 -3.05
N GLY A 51 -9.51 -9.30 -2.03
CA GLY A 51 -9.42 -8.85 -0.65
C GLY A 51 -10.74 -8.39 -0.04
N GLU A 52 -11.86 -8.76 -0.63
CA GLU A 52 -13.22 -8.36 -0.19
C GLU A 52 -13.76 -9.23 0.96
N GLY A 53 -12.96 -10.17 1.43
CA GLY A 53 -13.36 -11.12 2.46
C GLY A 53 -14.11 -12.31 1.89
N SER A 54 -14.41 -13.31 2.73
CA SER A 54 -15.11 -14.50 2.31
C SER A 54 -16.31 -14.79 3.21
N VAL A 55 -17.46 -14.93 2.60
CA VAL A 55 -18.69 -15.41 3.29
C VAL A 55 -18.62 -16.91 3.57
N ALA A 56 -17.84 -17.67 2.82
CA ALA A 56 -17.72 -19.11 2.96
C ALA A 56 -16.97 -19.52 4.23
N THR A 57 -16.04 -18.68 4.70
CA THR A 57 -15.24 -18.97 5.89
C THR A 57 -15.65 -18.16 7.12
N SER A 58 -16.60 -17.22 6.99
CA SER A 58 -17.08 -16.29 8.03
C SER A 58 -15.99 -15.48 8.77
N ASN A 59 -14.73 -15.85 8.62
CA ASN A 59 -13.58 -15.25 9.31
C ASN A 59 -12.73 -14.33 8.40
N GLY A 60 -12.93 -14.41 7.07
CA GLY A 60 -12.19 -13.60 6.13
C GLY A 60 -12.65 -12.15 6.16
N LYS A 61 -11.88 -11.29 6.82
CA LYS A 61 -12.15 -9.85 6.83
C LYS A 61 -11.81 -9.22 5.49
N VAL A 62 -12.50 -8.13 5.16
CA VAL A 62 -12.12 -7.23 4.06
C VAL A 62 -10.75 -6.66 4.38
N ILE A 63 -9.81 -6.83 3.45
CA ILE A 63 -8.43 -6.33 3.57
C ILE A 63 -7.99 -5.51 2.35
N ALA A 64 -8.81 -5.46 1.29
CA ALA A 64 -8.58 -4.53 0.18
C ALA A 64 -8.47 -3.11 0.73
N ARG A 65 -7.41 -2.39 0.33
CA ARG A 65 -7.10 -1.04 0.81
C ARG A 65 -7.10 -0.93 2.33
N THR A 66 -6.51 -1.94 2.99
CA THR A 66 -6.38 -1.92 4.46
C THR A 66 -5.86 -0.59 4.98
N GLN A 67 -6.45 -0.11 6.08
CA GLN A 67 -6.07 1.15 6.73
C GLN A 67 -4.95 0.96 7.76
N LEU A 68 -4.49 -0.29 7.96
CA LEU A 68 -3.34 -0.52 8.83
C LEU A 68 -2.08 0.10 8.19
N PRO A 69 -1.24 0.80 8.95
CA PRO A 69 0.11 1.13 8.51
C PRO A 69 0.90 -0.14 8.17
N LEU A 70 1.85 -0.03 7.25
CA LEU A 70 2.63 -1.18 6.76
C LEU A 70 3.30 -1.99 7.89
N ASP A 71 3.91 -1.31 8.83
CA ASP A 71 4.57 -1.94 9.99
C ASP A 71 3.58 -2.71 10.87
N ALA A 72 2.40 -2.13 11.12
CA ALA A 72 1.34 -2.78 11.87
C ALA A 72 0.78 -3.99 11.10
N PHE A 73 0.65 -3.88 9.77
CA PHE A 73 0.23 -4.97 8.90
C PHE A 73 1.22 -6.14 8.97
N ILE A 74 2.51 -5.88 8.81
CA ILE A 74 3.57 -6.90 8.88
C ILE A 74 3.56 -7.57 10.27
N SER A 75 3.56 -6.76 11.33
CA SER A 75 3.53 -7.27 12.70
C SER A 75 2.31 -8.15 12.95
N PHE A 76 1.12 -7.72 12.50
CA PHE A 76 -0.10 -8.49 12.65
C PHE A 76 -0.01 -9.85 11.97
N VAL A 77 0.45 -9.90 10.70
CA VAL A 77 0.55 -11.16 9.94
C VAL A 77 1.51 -12.15 10.61
N HIS A 78 2.59 -11.65 11.21
CA HIS A 78 3.57 -12.50 11.88
C HIS A 78 3.13 -12.98 13.28
N THR A 79 2.28 -12.23 13.97
CA THR A 79 2.01 -12.46 15.40
C THR A 79 0.56 -12.78 15.73
N THR A 80 -0.34 -12.77 14.74
CA THR A 80 -1.75 -13.10 14.98
C THR A 80 -1.92 -14.47 15.62
N ASN A 81 -2.91 -14.59 16.49
CA ASN A 81 -3.20 -15.83 17.24
C ASN A 81 -4.69 -16.25 17.17
N GLY A 82 -5.44 -15.64 16.25
CA GLY A 82 -6.86 -15.92 16.05
C GLY A 82 -7.13 -16.97 14.97
N ALA A 83 -8.24 -16.80 14.25
CA ALA A 83 -8.63 -17.68 13.14
C ALA A 83 -7.63 -17.62 11.96
N MET A 84 -6.97 -16.49 11.78
CA MET A 84 -5.86 -16.35 10.82
C MET A 84 -4.59 -16.96 11.45
N PRO A 85 -3.92 -17.91 10.80
CA PRO A 85 -2.66 -18.46 11.30
C PRO A 85 -1.53 -17.42 11.20
N PRO A 86 -0.56 -17.41 12.13
CA PRO A 86 0.61 -16.57 12.02
C PRO A 86 1.56 -17.08 10.94
N PHE A 87 2.06 -16.18 10.12
CA PHE A 87 3.08 -16.47 9.11
C PHE A 87 4.44 -16.00 9.64
N ARG A 88 5.29 -16.94 10.06
CA ARG A 88 6.62 -16.60 10.57
C ARG A 88 7.48 -15.96 9.47
N PRO A 89 8.44 -15.05 9.81
CA PRO A 89 9.30 -14.38 8.82
C PRO A 89 10.10 -15.32 7.92
N GLN A 90 10.38 -16.56 8.39
CA GLN A 90 11.07 -17.60 7.61
C GLN A 90 10.17 -18.20 6.52
N VAL A 91 8.86 -18.08 6.63
CA VAL A 91 7.87 -18.59 5.68
C VAL A 91 7.39 -17.51 4.75
N LEU A 92 7.15 -16.32 5.29
CA LEU A 92 6.68 -15.15 4.56
C LEU A 92 7.47 -13.93 5.06
N SER A 93 8.39 -13.45 4.24
CA SER A 93 9.30 -12.37 4.62
C SER A 93 8.61 -11.01 4.71
N ASP A 94 9.21 -10.05 5.41
CA ASP A 94 8.75 -8.66 5.46
C ASP A 94 8.71 -8.04 4.06
N ALA A 95 9.65 -8.43 3.18
CA ALA A 95 9.66 -7.97 1.79
C ALA A 95 8.44 -8.51 1.01
N ASP A 96 8.11 -9.81 1.14
CA ASP A 96 6.90 -10.37 0.54
C ASP A 96 5.64 -9.70 1.11
N LEU A 97 5.62 -9.39 2.41
CA LEU A 97 4.50 -8.67 3.04
C LEU A 97 4.38 -7.23 2.57
N THR A 98 5.50 -6.56 2.32
CA THR A 98 5.52 -5.22 1.72
C THR A 98 4.93 -5.26 0.32
N ASP A 99 5.29 -6.25 -0.49
CA ASP A 99 4.73 -6.47 -1.82
C ASP A 99 3.21 -6.80 -1.74
N ILE A 100 2.81 -7.68 -0.82
CA ILE A 100 1.38 -7.99 -0.58
C ILE A 100 0.62 -6.73 -0.17
N TYR A 101 1.18 -5.91 0.70
CA TYR A 101 0.57 -4.65 1.09
C TYR A 101 0.36 -3.73 -0.11
N ALA A 102 1.37 -3.59 -0.98
CA ALA A 102 1.25 -2.83 -2.22
C ALA A 102 0.14 -3.39 -3.13
N TYR A 103 0.02 -4.72 -3.23
CA TYR A 103 -1.08 -5.35 -3.95
C TYR A 103 -2.44 -4.97 -3.35
N LEU A 104 -2.61 -5.11 -2.03
CA LEU A 104 -3.88 -4.77 -1.36
C LEU A 104 -4.24 -3.29 -1.53
N GLN A 105 -3.25 -2.40 -1.51
CA GLN A 105 -3.46 -0.97 -1.75
C GLN A 105 -3.81 -0.65 -3.22
N SER A 106 -3.42 -1.49 -4.17
CA SER A 106 -3.74 -1.34 -5.59
C SER A 106 -5.16 -1.80 -5.96
N LEU A 107 -5.82 -2.55 -5.07
CA LEU A 107 -7.17 -3.05 -5.30
C LEU A 107 -8.20 -1.90 -5.27
N PRO A 108 -9.33 -2.05 -5.98
CA PRO A 108 -10.42 -1.09 -5.88
C PRO A 108 -10.97 -1.06 -4.45
N GLU A 109 -11.52 0.07 -4.05
CA GLU A 109 -12.22 0.16 -2.78
C GLU A 109 -13.47 -0.73 -2.80
N PRO A 110 -13.69 -1.57 -1.77
CA PRO A 110 -14.89 -2.40 -1.68
C PRO A 110 -16.15 -1.54 -1.69
N LYS A 111 -17.14 -1.95 -2.46
CA LYS A 111 -18.42 -1.24 -2.52
C LYS A 111 -19.12 -1.29 -1.16
N ALA A 112 -19.59 -0.15 -0.69
CA ALA A 112 -20.47 -0.13 0.47
C ALA A 112 -21.80 -0.86 0.15
N ALA A 113 -22.37 -1.56 1.12
CA ALA A 113 -23.60 -2.35 0.90
C ALA A 113 -24.74 -1.51 0.29
N LYS A 114 -24.85 -0.24 0.66
CA LYS A 114 -25.81 0.72 0.09
C LYS A 114 -25.64 0.97 -1.42
N ASP A 115 -24.44 0.75 -1.95
CA ASP A 115 -24.08 1.01 -3.35
C ASP A 115 -24.22 -0.26 -4.22
N ILE A 116 -24.71 -1.37 -3.62
CA ILE A 116 -24.98 -2.63 -4.31
C ILE A 116 -26.50 -2.72 -4.57
N PRO A 117 -26.96 -2.55 -5.82
CA PRO A 117 -28.40 -2.47 -6.14
C PRO A 117 -29.19 -3.68 -5.65
N LEU A 118 -28.59 -4.88 -5.72
CA LEU A 118 -29.24 -6.13 -5.31
C LEU A 118 -29.53 -6.16 -3.80
N LEU A 119 -28.64 -5.63 -2.97
CA LEU A 119 -28.85 -5.55 -1.52
C LEU A 119 -29.91 -4.50 -1.17
N ASN A 120 -29.95 -3.40 -1.91
CA ASN A 120 -30.95 -2.34 -1.70
C ASN A 120 -32.37 -2.77 -2.07
N SER A 121 -32.55 -3.68 -3.03
CA SER A 121 -33.87 -4.22 -3.38
C SER A 121 -34.39 -5.20 -2.33
N ALA A 122 -33.52 -5.99 -1.71
CA ALA A 122 -33.89 -6.96 -0.68
C ALA A 122 -34.37 -6.30 0.62
N VAL A 123 -33.81 -5.13 0.98
CA VAL A 123 -34.21 -4.38 2.20
C VAL A 123 -35.59 -3.71 2.05
N ARG A 124 -36.04 -3.40 0.83
CA ARG A 124 -37.33 -2.75 0.59
C ARG A 124 -38.54 -3.70 0.61
N THR A 125 -38.31 -5.00 0.64
CA THR A 125 -39.37 -6.03 0.62
C THR A 125 -39.69 -6.62 1.97
N GLN A 126 -39.13 -6.08 3.05
CA GLN A 126 -39.46 -6.42 4.45
C GLN A 126 -40.18 -5.25 5.14
#